data_e2565f90ff120466c1fe5c850ecb0372
#
_entry.id   e2565f90ff120466c1fe5c850ecb0372
#
_cell.length_a   1.000
_cell.length_b   1.000
_cell.length_c   1.000
_cell.angle_alpha   90.00
_cell.angle_beta   90.00
_cell.angle_gamma   90.00
#
_symmetry.space_group_name_H-M   'P 1'
#
loop_
_entity.id
_entity.type
_entity.pdbx_description
1 polymer ?
#
loop_
_entity_poly.entity_id
_entity_poly.type
_entity_poly.pdbx_seq_one_letter_code
_entity_poly.pdbx_strand_id
1 'polypeptide(L)'
;DADDFTRLTEALGEKILIVGDDLTVTDPARVRDAALHKEINAVLIKPNQIGTVGEAIRAVQETYTAGFKAIASHRSGETNDTFIADFAYGTGSYGIKAGGFGQSERVAKYDRLLAIEREATIAGA
;
A
#
# COMPACT_ATOMS: atom_id res chain seq x y z
N ASP A 1 -2.68 -20.29 -5.05
CA ASP A 1 -1.45 -20.81 -5.64
C ASP A 1 -0.73 -19.68 -6.40
N ALA A 2 0.61 -19.60 -6.36
CA ALA A 2 1.40 -18.58 -7.04
C ALA A 2 1.17 -18.62 -8.57
N ASP A 3 1.09 -19.82 -9.14
CA ASP A 3 0.80 -20.01 -10.57
C ASP A 3 -0.56 -19.43 -10.98
N ASP A 4 -1.55 -19.45 -10.10
CA ASP A 4 -2.86 -18.88 -10.37
C ASP A 4 -2.80 -17.35 -10.40
N PHE A 5 -1.96 -16.73 -9.54
CA PHE A 5 -1.70 -15.29 -9.58
C PHE A 5 -0.99 -14.88 -10.87
N THR A 6 0.03 -15.61 -11.29
CA THR A 6 0.72 -15.36 -12.57
C THR A 6 -0.26 -15.39 -13.75
N ARG A 7 -1.08 -16.44 -13.83
CA ARG A 7 -2.11 -16.56 -14.90
C ARG A 7 -3.15 -15.43 -14.85
N LEU A 8 -3.56 -15.03 -13.65
CA LEU A 8 -4.49 -13.92 -13.48
C LEU A 8 -3.86 -12.59 -13.93
N THR A 9 -2.61 -12.36 -13.55
CA THR A 9 -1.86 -11.16 -13.92
C THR A 9 -1.60 -11.09 -15.41
N GLU A 10 -1.27 -12.20 -16.07
CA GLU A 10 -1.14 -12.28 -17.53
C GLU A 10 -2.45 -11.95 -18.25
N ALA A 11 -3.58 -12.42 -17.72
CA ALA A 11 -4.88 -12.21 -18.36
C ALA A 11 -5.46 -10.81 -18.15
N LEU A 12 -5.28 -10.22 -16.97
CA LEU A 12 -5.99 -9.02 -16.52
C LEU A 12 -5.09 -7.88 -16.05
N GLY A 13 -3.80 -8.10 -15.85
CA GLY A 13 -2.90 -7.14 -15.21
C GLY A 13 -2.76 -5.80 -15.94
N GLU A 14 -3.03 -5.76 -17.24
CA GLU A 14 -3.06 -4.49 -18.00
C GLU A 14 -4.35 -3.68 -17.75
N LYS A 15 -5.39 -4.31 -17.22
CA LYS A 15 -6.72 -3.70 -17.05
C LYS A 15 -7.05 -3.38 -15.61
N ILE A 16 -6.53 -4.18 -14.66
CA ILE A 16 -6.83 -4.06 -13.23
C ILE A 16 -5.56 -4.22 -12.39
N LEU A 17 -5.63 -3.75 -11.15
CA LEU A 17 -4.59 -4.03 -10.15
C LEU A 17 -4.83 -5.41 -9.53
N ILE A 18 -3.79 -6.24 -9.59
CA ILE A 18 -3.72 -7.51 -8.88
C ILE A 18 -2.81 -7.30 -7.69
N VAL A 19 -3.42 -7.25 -6.50
CA VAL A 19 -2.77 -6.75 -5.29
C VAL A 19 -2.28 -7.91 -4.43
N GLY A 20 -0.95 -7.97 -4.22
CA GLY A 20 -0.35 -8.90 -3.27
C GLY A 20 -0.55 -8.42 -1.84
N ASP A 21 -1.22 -9.22 -1.03
CA ASP A 21 -1.39 -9.05 0.42
C ASP A 21 -0.63 -10.15 1.17
N ASP A 22 -1.24 -11.29 1.42
CA ASP A 22 -0.61 -12.43 2.12
C ASP A 22 0.55 -13.06 1.32
N LEU A 23 0.58 -12.84 0.02
CA LEU A 23 1.69 -13.27 -0.84
C LEU A 23 2.99 -12.51 -0.50
N THR A 24 2.90 -11.22 -0.24
CA THR A 24 4.07 -10.35 -0.05
C THR A 24 4.33 -9.98 1.42
N VAL A 25 3.30 -9.95 2.25
CA VAL A 25 3.33 -9.62 3.70
C VAL A 25 4.18 -8.39 4.05
N THR A 26 4.23 -7.39 3.16
CA THR A 26 5.07 -6.19 3.28
C THR A 26 6.59 -6.51 3.35
N ASP A 27 7.00 -7.69 2.92
CA ASP A 27 8.41 -8.12 2.94
C ASP A 27 9.09 -7.77 1.60
N PRO A 28 10.17 -6.97 1.60
CA PRO A 28 10.90 -6.60 0.39
C PRO A 28 11.39 -7.80 -0.44
N ALA A 29 11.80 -8.88 0.21
CA ALA A 29 12.28 -10.08 -0.48
C ALA A 29 11.14 -10.79 -1.22
N ARG A 30 9.97 -10.90 -0.59
CA ARG A 30 8.77 -11.48 -1.21
C ARG A 30 8.22 -10.61 -2.34
N VAL A 31 8.34 -9.28 -2.22
CA VAL A 31 7.98 -8.36 -3.32
C VAL A 31 8.86 -8.62 -4.55
N ARG A 32 10.18 -8.77 -4.35
CA ARG A 32 11.09 -9.13 -5.46
C ARG A 32 10.77 -10.48 -6.09
N ASP A 33 10.47 -11.46 -5.26
CA ASP A 33 10.10 -12.80 -5.75
C ASP A 33 8.83 -12.78 -6.59
N ALA A 34 7.77 -12.13 -6.09
CA ALA A 34 6.53 -11.94 -6.83
C ALA A 34 6.73 -11.17 -8.15
N ALA A 35 7.69 -10.24 -8.19
CA ALA A 35 8.05 -9.52 -9.43
C ALA A 35 8.73 -10.42 -10.44
N LEU A 36 9.66 -11.28 -9.99
CA LEU A 36 10.36 -12.24 -10.85
C LEU A 36 9.38 -13.20 -11.54
N HIS A 37 8.36 -13.64 -10.82
CA HIS A 37 7.35 -14.58 -11.32
C HIS A 37 6.12 -13.91 -11.95
N LYS A 38 6.08 -12.56 -11.99
CA LYS A 38 4.96 -11.77 -12.54
C LYS A 38 3.61 -12.11 -11.91
N GLU A 39 3.60 -12.35 -10.61
CA GLU A 39 2.41 -12.80 -9.88
C GLU A 39 1.40 -11.68 -9.64
N ILE A 40 1.88 -10.44 -9.51
CA ILE A 40 1.11 -9.26 -9.13
C ILE A 40 1.58 -8.02 -9.90
N ASN A 41 0.82 -6.92 -9.81
CA ASN A 41 1.23 -5.60 -10.30
C ASN A 41 1.02 -4.48 -9.26
N ALA A 42 0.58 -4.84 -8.06
CA ALA A 42 0.47 -3.93 -6.93
C ALA A 42 0.73 -4.67 -5.60
N VAL A 43 1.18 -3.94 -4.59
CA VAL A 43 1.50 -4.47 -3.25
C VAL A 43 0.73 -3.71 -2.19
N LEU A 44 0.12 -4.44 -1.27
CA LEU A 44 -0.49 -3.88 -0.08
C LEU A 44 0.57 -3.72 1.00
N ILE A 45 0.80 -2.48 1.43
CA ILE A 45 1.83 -2.12 2.42
C ILE A 45 1.17 -1.89 3.77
N LYS A 46 1.53 -2.72 4.74
CA LYS A 46 1.07 -2.67 6.13
C LYS A 46 2.27 -2.51 7.06
N PRO A 47 2.67 -1.28 7.46
CA PRO A 47 3.93 -1.04 8.17
C PRO A 47 4.12 -1.89 9.43
N ASN A 48 3.05 -2.14 10.19
CA ASN A 48 3.13 -2.97 11.39
C ASN A 48 3.23 -4.50 11.11
N GLN A 49 3.06 -4.93 9.86
CA GLN A 49 3.23 -6.33 9.48
C GLN A 49 4.70 -6.72 9.39
N ILE A 50 5.53 -5.82 8.88
CA ILE A 50 6.99 -6.02 8.80
C ILE A 50 7.70 -5.60 10.09
N GLY A 51 7.15 -4.62 10.83
CA GLY A 51 7.60 -4.28 12.17
C GLY A 51 8.18 -2.88 12.34
N THR A 52 8.91 -2.35 11.38
CA THR A 52 9.46 -1.00 11.43
C THR A 52 9.07 -0.15 10.22
N VAL A 53 9.02 1.18 10.41
CA VAL A 53 8.76 2.13 9.32
C VAL A 53 9.85 2.05 8.25
N GLY A 54 11.12 1.89 8.68
CA GLY A 54 12.25 1.78 7.74
C GLY A 54 12.13 0.54 6.83
N GLU A 55 11.70 -0.60 7.35
CA GLU A 55 11.45 -1.80 6.56
C GLU A 55 10.24 -1.65 5.63
N ALA A 56 9.17 -1.00 6.12
CA ALA A 56 8.01 -0.68 5.29
C ALA A 56 8.38 0.25 4.12
N ILE A 57 9.22 1.25 4.35
CA ILE A 57 9.75 2.12 3.28
C ILE A 57 10.57 1.30 2.28
N ARG A 58 11.41 0.36 2.73
CA ARG A 58 12.14 -0.53 1.82
C ARG A 58 11.19 -1.39 0.97
N ALA A 59 10.11 -1.90 1.56
CA ALA A 59 9.10 -2.64 0.80
C ALA A 59 8.43 -1.77 -0.27
N VAL A 60 8.16 -0.50 0.02
CA VAL A 60 7.65 0.46 -0.97
C VAL A 60 8.69 0.69 -2.08
N GLN A 61 9.96 0.88 -1.74
CA GLN A 61 11.03 1.06 -2.72
C GLN A 61 11.18 -0.14 -3.67
N GLU A 62 11.14 -1.37 -3.13
CA GLU A 62 11.16 -2.59 -3.94
C GLU A 62 9.92 -2.71 -4.83
N THR A 63 8.76 -2.32 -4.31
CA THR A 63 7.51 -2.25 -5.09
C THR A 63 7.67 -1.34 -6.31
N TYR A 64 8.24 -0.14 -6.13
CA TYR A 64 8.47 0.79 -7.24
C TYR A 64 9.56 0.34 -8.18
N THR A 65 10.64 -0.26 -7.67
CA THR A 65 11.71 -0.85 -8.50
C THR A 65 11.16 -1.95 -9.42
N ALA A 66 10.19 -2.72 -8.93
CA ALA A 66 9.48 -3.73 -9.71
C ALA A 66 8.48 -3.15 -10.75
N GLY A 67 8.26 -1.85 -10.74
CA GLY A 67 7.25 -1.19 -11.59
C GLY A 67 5.80 -1.36 -11.07
N PHE A 68 5.63 -1.81 -9.84
CA PHE A 68 4.34 -2.05 -9.23
C PHE A 68 3.76 -0.81 -8.54
N LYS A 69 2.46 -0.84 -8.22
CA LYS A 69 1.78 0.17 -7.42
C LYS A 69 1.84 -0.20 -5.94
N ALA A 70 2.16 0.77 -5.06
CA ALA A 70 2.04 0.59 -3.62
C ALA A 70 0.69 1.12 -3.12
N ILE A 71 0.02 0.36 -2.25
CA ILE A 71 -1.23 0.75 -1.60
C ILE A 71 -1.00 0.66 -0.09
N ALA A 72 -0.99 1.79 0.59
CA ALA A 72 -0.87 1.82 2.05
C ALA A 72 -2.16 1.32 2.70
N SER A 73 -2.05 0.48 3.72
CA SER A 73 -3.22 -0.19 4.29
C SER A 73 -3.27 -0.14 5.80
N HIS A 74 -4.50 0.03 6.30
CA HIS A 74 -4.86 -0.21 7.69
C HIS A 74 -4.82 -1.70 8.04
N ARG A 75 -5.06 -2.00 9.31
CA ARG A 75 -5.30 -3.36 9.83
C ARG A 75 -6.74 -3.48 10.34
N SER A 76 -7.13 -4.71 10.74
CA SER A 76 -8.46 -4.99 11.29
C SER A 76 -8.70 -4.29 12.63
N GLY A 77 -7.69 -4.22 13.51
CA GLY A 77 -7.74 -3.44 14.74
C GLY A 77 -7.07 -2.08 14.54
N GLU A 78 -7.85 -1.01 14.62
CA GLU A 78 -7.36 0.35 14.42
C GLU A 78 -7.65 1.24 15.62
N THR A 79 -6.88 2.33 15.71
CA THR A 79 -7.05 3.43 16.65
C THR A 79 -7.26 4.73 15.88
N ASN A 80 -7.40 5.85 16.59
CA ASN A 80 -7.47 7.17 15.96
C ASN A 80 -6.13 7.70 15.44
N ASP A 81 -5.05 6.91 15.52
CA ASP A 81 -3.75 7.24 14.93
C ASP A 81 -3.86 7.42 13.42
N THR A 82 -3.23 8.46 12.88
CA THR A 82 -3.34 8.87 11.48
C THR A 82 -2.07 8.63 10.67
N PHE A 83 -1.05 8.00 11.27
CA PHE A 83 0.26 7.78 10.65
C PHE A 83 0.17 7.19 9.22
N ILE A 84 -0.77 6.26 9.00
CA ILE A 84 -0.89 5.62 7.69
C ILE A 84 -1.25 6.60 6.56
N ALA A 85 -1.94 7.70 6.87
CA ALA A 85 -2.24 8.75 5.90
C ALA A 85 -0.98 9.53 5.52
N ASP A 86 -0.18 9.95 6.51
CA ASP A 86 1.11 10.61 6.28
C ASP A 86 2.09 9.67 5.55
N PHE A 87 2.12 8.39 5.92
CA PHE A 87 2.93 7.38 5.26
C PHE A 87 2.54 7.21 3.77
N ALA A 88 1.24 7.09 3.49
CA ALA A 88 0.74 6.95 2.12
C ALA A 88 1.13 8.15 1.25
N TYR A 89 0.93 9.36 1.75
CA TYR A 89 1.30 10.58 1.04
C TYR A 89 2.82 10.70 0.89
N GLY A 90 3.58 10.54 1.98
CA GLY A 90 5.04 10.70 2.00
C GLY A 90 5.79 9.68 1.15
N THR A 91 5.25 8.50 0.96
CA THR A 91 5.83 7.46 0.08
C THR A 91 5.32 7.53 -1.37
N GLY A 92 4.40 8.44 -1.68
CA GLY A 92 3.78 8.52 -3.00
C GLY A 92 2.94 7.31 -3.35
N SER A 93 2.29 6.69 -2.36
CA SER A 93 1.44 5.51 -2.58
C SER A 93 0.34 5.81 -3.59
N TYR A 94 0.05 4.84 -4.45
CA TYR A 94 -1.03 4.94 -5.45
C TYR A 94 -2.40 5.14 -4.80
N GLY A 95 -2.60 4.58 -3.61
CA GLY A 95 -3.84 4.70 -2.87
C GLY A 95 -3.68 4.29 -1.41
N ILE A 96 -4.77 4.45 -0.68
CA ILE A 96 -4.89 4.02 0.71
C ILE A 96 -6.12 3.12 0.88
N LYS A 97 -5.97 2.08 1.68
CA LYS A 97 -7.05 1.22 2.15
C LYS A 97 -7.21 1.44 3.65
N ALA A 98 -8.18 2.23 4.06
CA ALA A 98 -8.36 2.65 5.46
C ALA A 98 -9.75 2.35 6.05
N GLY A 99 -10.55 1.54 5.36
CA GLY A 99 -11.90 1.14 5.80
C GLY A 99 -12.99 2.10 5.37
N GLY A 100 -14.20 1.81 5.83
CA GLY A 100 -15.39 2.61 5.52
C GLY A 100 -15.62 3.77 6.49
N PHE A 101 -16.60 4.59 6.21
CA PHE A 101 -16.90 5.82 6.97
C PHE A 101 -17.76 5.59 8.23
N GLY A 102 -18.10 4.35 8.57
CA GLY A 102 -18.94 4.02 9.71
C GLY A 102 -18.25 4.02 11.08
N GLN A 103 -16.92 4.18 11.12
CA GLN A 103 -16.11 4.11 12.33
C GLN A 103 -15.16 5.31 12.40
N SER A 104 -15.12 6.01 13.55
CA SER A 104 -14.32 7.23 13.75
C SER A 104 -12.84 7.02 13.50
N GLU A 105 -12.29 5.88 13.93
CA GLU A 105 -10.89 5.51 13.72
C GLU A 105 -10.53 5.29 12.25
N ARG A 106 -11.51 5.01 11.40
CA ARG A 106 -11.35 4.93 9.94
C ARG A 106 -11.42 6.31 9.31
N VAL A 107 -12.42 7.09 9.72
CA VAL A 107 -12.63 8.47 9.24
C VAL A 107 -11.44 9.36 9.55
N ALA A 108 -10.80 9.20 10.71
CA ALA A 108 -9.62 9.96 11.10
C ALA A 108 -8.49 9.93 10.05
N LYS A 109 -8.30 8.80 9.33
CA LYS A 109 -7.28 8.68 8.27
C LYS A 109 -7.63 9.54 7.05
N TYR A 110 -8.90 9.56 6.66
CA TYR A 110 -9.39 10.38 5.54
C TYR A 110 -9.36 11.87 5.88
N ASP A 111 -9.75 12.25 7.10
CA ASP A 111 -9.64 13.62 7.58
C ASP A 111 -8.19 14.11 7.58
N ARG A 112 -7.24 13.24 7.96
CA ARG A 112 -5.80 13.57 7.88
C ARG A 112 -5.34 13.78 6.43
N LEU A 113 -5.80 12.95 5.48
CA LEU A 113 -5.50 13.15 4.05
C LEU A 113 -6.02 14.48 3.54
N LEU A 114 -7.24 14.88 3.91
CA LEU A 114 -7.78 16.19 3.57
C LEU A 114 -6.98 17.35 4.19
N ALA A 115 -6.45 17.16 5.41
CA ALA A 115 -5.57 18.14 6.02
C ALA A 115 -4.24 18.25 5.26
N ILE A 116 -3.63 17.11 4.89
CA ILE A 116 -2.40 17.07 4.07
C ILE A 116 -2.61 17.77 2.73
N GLU A 117 -3.73 17.52 2.05
CA GLU A 117 -4.07 18.18 0.78
C GLU A 117 -4.09 19.70 0.92
N ARG A 118 -4.71 20.23 1.99
CA ARG A 118 -4.75 21.66 2.27
C ARG A 118 -3.35 22.22 2.57
N GLU A 119 -2.57 21.51 3.38
CA GLU A 119 -1.18 21.88 3.71
C GLU A 119 -0.30 21.93 2.45
N ALA A 120 -0.40 20.92 1.58
CA ALA A 120 0.33 20.85 0.32
C ALA A 120 -0.09 21.99 -0.63
N THR A 121 -1.37 22.29 -0.74
CA THR A 121 -1.88 23.41 -1.57
C THR A 121 -1.35 24.74 -1.09
N ILE A 122 -1.32 25.01 0.22
CA ILE A 122 -0.76 26.24 0.82
C ILE A 122 0.74 26.35 0.56
N ALA A 123 1.47 25.23 0.62
CA ALA A 123 2.90 25.19 0.36
C ALA A 123 3.27 25.30 -1.15
N GLY A 124 2.28 25.30 -2.05
CA GLY A 124 2.49 25.34 -3.50
C GLY A 124 2.99 24.02 -4.09
N ALA A 125 2.70 22.92 -3.40
CA ALA A 125 3.07 21.57 -3.82
C ALA A 125 1.94 20.87 -4.59
#